data_2183adbf6b91438f003930ede173ceee
#
_entry.id   2183adbf6b91438f003930ede173ceee
#
_cell.length_a   1.000
_cell.length_b   1.000
_cell.length_c   1.000
_cell.angle_alpha   90.00
_cell.angle_beta   90.00
_cell.angle_gamma   90.00
#
_symmetry.space_group_name_H-M   'P 1'
#
loop_
_entity.id
_entity.type
_entity.pdbx_description
1 polymer ?
#
loop_
_entity_poly.entity_id
_entity_poly.type
_entity_poly.pdbx_seq_one_letter_code
_entity_poly.pdbx_strand_id
1 'polypeptide(L)'
;MTSSNWMGTQPTESFAVKNAPTILVGVGAGIAAYKVAFVVRALRKAGAEVHVIPTPRSREFVGFTTWRELSENPVEASVFGNEGPGHIRLAREADLILLAPATANMLARMRVGMADDLLTATVLASPAPVLACPAMHSQMWNSPATQENIATLKSRGWAILEPESGALSSGDTGVGRLPEPEVIADRALAMLGLPDNADLGASRGHVVITAGGTREPLDPVRFLGNRSTGAQGVALAQSALDAGFQVTLIQANVDSSRLESLRREHRLHVESAGSAQEMLDAVTQLLPETDILIMAAAVADFQAASVQSQKIKKIDGQDQATLTLAKTPDILATVSGSGERPKVLIGFGAETGDEYQVLNLGAEKAIRKGADLLAVNAVGTSIGFGDVDNKVTYFDAAGKIIGSAEGTKRDVATDLVGRAAELLTERTSAPIQGDGSGHGEQDVHKGYAAKTNTDKNASKGSTSD
;
A
#
# COMPACT_ATOMS: atom_id res chain seq x y z
N MET A 1 -0.59 70.30 -23.47
CA MET A 1 -0.12 69.32 -24.43
C MET A 1 1.17 68.78 -23.85
N THR A 2 1.25 67.64 -23.30
CA THR A 2 1.09 66.26 -23.71
C THR A 2 0.87 65.37 -22.49
N SER A 3 -0.16 64.60 -22.55
CA SER A 3 -0.50 63.52 -21.60
C SER A 3 0.38 62.33 -21.87
N SER A 4 1.13 61.80 -20.90
CA SER A 4 1.77 60.49 -20.96
C SER A 4 1.05 59.48 -20.06
N ASN A 5 0.41 58.54 -20.72
CA ASN A 5 -0.21 57.33 -20.17
C ASN A 5 0.81 56.51 -19.37
N TRP A 6 0.56 56.28 -18.11
CA TRP A 6 1.13 55.22 -17.33
C TRP A 6 0.12 54.02 -17.28
N MET A 7 0.18 53.16 -18.26
CA MET A 7 -0.37 51.80 -18.10
C MET A 7 0.74 50.93 -17.53
N GLY A 8 0.75 50.77 -16.23
CA GLY A 8 1.54 49.74 -15.55
C GLY A 8 0.90 48.39 -15.82
N THR A 9 1.58 47.56 -16.61
CA THR A 9 1.29 46.15 -16.69
C THR A 9 1.57 45.53 -15.32
N GLN A 10 0.54 45.05 -14.65
CA GLN A 10 0.66 44.20 -13.48
C GLN A 10 1.31 42.88 -13.93
N PRO A 11 2.34 42.40 -13.24
CA PRO A 11 2.84 41.04 -13.52
C PRO A 11 1.73 40.06 -13.12
N THR A 12 1.25 39.29 -14.08
CA THR A 12 0.47 38.09 -13.81
C THR A 12 1.37 37.13 -13.03
N GLU A 13 1.16 37.04 -11.72
CA GLU A 13 1.72 35.94 -10.93
C GLU A 13 1.24 34.64 -11.56
N SER A 14 2.15 33.91 -12.17
CA SER A 14 1.91 32.53 -12.57
C SER A 14 1.73 31.74 -11.30
N PHE A 15 0.53 31.31 -11.02
CA PHE A 15 0.26 30.27 -10.01
C PHE A 15 0.99 29.01 -10.46
N ALA A 16 2.19 28.79 -9.94
CA ALA A 16 2.85 27.49 -10.02
C ALA A 16 1.91 26.46 -9.37
N VAL A 17 1.52 25.48 -10.12
CA VAL A 17 0.74 24.35 -9.60
C VAL A 17 1.60 23.69 -8.53
N LYS A 18 1.23 23.81 -7.26
CA LYS A 18 1.88 23.11 -6.14
C LYS A 18 1.73 21.62 -6.40
N ASN A 19 2.83 20.93 -6.62
CA ASN A 19 2.84 19.48 -6.85
C ASN A 19 2.61 18.66 -5.58
N ALA A 20 2.71 19.27 -4.39
CA ALA A 20 2.54 18.61 -3.09
C ALA A 20 1.84 19.56 -2.10
N PRO A 21 0.91 19.09 -1.25
CA PRO A 21 0.30 19.89 -0.21
C PRO A 21 1.29 20.17 0.91
N THR A 22 1.21 21.35 1.48
CA THR A 22 2.07 21.80 2.58
C THR A 22 1.35 21.65 3.91
N ILE A 23 1.94 20.90 4.83
CA ILE A 23 1.43 20.69 6.19
C ILE A 23 2.36 21.38 7.19
N LEU A 24 1.83 22.31 7.97
CA LEU A 24 2.55 22.89 9.10
C LEU A 24 2.30 22.05 10.36
N VAL A 25 3.35 21.51 10.95
CA VAL A 25 3.27 20.71 12.17
C VAL A 25 3.73 21.53 13.36
N GLY A 26 2.79 22.00 14.16
CA GLY A 26 3.04 22.71 15.41
C GLY A 26 3.26 21.73 16.57
N VAL A 27 4.46 21.75 17.17
CA VAL A 27 4.82 20.79 18.22
C VAL A 27 4.77 21.42 19.61
N GLY A 28 3.82 20.95 20.45
CA GLY A 28 3.70 21.36 21.84
C GLY A 28 4.72 20.73 22.77
N ALA A 29 4.94 21.40 23.92
CA ALA A 29 5.87 20.94 24.95
C ALA A 29 5.25 19.82 25.81
N GLY A 30 5.54 18.58 25.50
CA GLY A 30 5.12 17.40 26.24
C GLY A 30 5.91 16.18 25.83
N ILE A 31 5.93 15.18 26.71
CA ILE A 31 6.69 13.92 26.45
C ILE A 31 6.26 13.27 25.14
N ALA A 32 4.99 13.36 24.75
CA ALA A 32 4.47 12.79 23.50
C ALA A 32 5.03 13.45 22.23
N ALA A 33 5.83 14.53 22.33
CA ALA A 33 6.47 15.16 21.17
C ALA A 33 7.37 14.20 20.39
N TYR A 34 7.98 13.17 21.03
CA TYR A 34 8.78 12.18 20.33
C TYR A 34 7.97 11.36 19.32
N LYS A 35 6.66 11.11 19.58
CA LYS A 35 5.78 10.40 18.66
C LYS A 35 5.54 11.19 17.37
N VAL A 36 5.57 12.52 17.45
CA VAL A 36 5.34 13.39 16.29
C VAL A 36 6.44 13.24 15.23
N ALA A 37 7.63 12.77 15.62
CA ALA A 37 8.69 12.40 14.66
C ALA A 37 8.23 11.34 13.67
N PHE A 38 7.45 10.37 14.11
CA PHE A 38 6.86 9.33 13.25
C PHE A 38 5.73 9.91 12.39
N VAL A 39 4.93 10.84 12.92
CA VAL A 39 3.89 11.55 12.14
C VAL A 39 4.53 12.33 10.99
N VAL A 40 5.59 13.12 11.24
CA VAL A 40 6.32 13.87 10.21
C VAL A 40 6.84 12.94 9.11
N ARG A 41 7.43 11.79 9.48
CA ARG A 41 7.89 10.79 8.51
C ARG A 41 6.75 10.20 7.69
N ALA A 42 5.60 9.90 8.32
CA ALA A 42 4.43 9.35 7.65
C ALA A 42 3.85 10.33 6.63
N LEU A 43 3.67 11.61 7.01
CA LEU A 43 3.17 12.67 6.13
C LEU A 43 4.09 12.90 4.93
N ARG A 44 5.41 12.91 5.15
CA ARG A 44 6.38 13.04 4.05
C ARG A 44 6.39 11.83 3.12
N LYS A 45 6.31 10.62 3.69
CA LYS A 45 6.18 9.39 2.90
C LYS A 45 4.92 9.41 2.02
N ALA A 46 3.86 10.06 2.48
CA ALA A 46 2.63 10.28 1.73
C ALA A 46 2.74 11.39 0.66
N GLY A 47 3.91 12.00 0.49
CA GLY A 47 4.16 13.03 -0.52
C GLY A 47 3.81 14.45 -0.10
N ALA A 48 3.51 14.70 1.19
CA ALA A 48 3.28 16.05 1.68
C ALA A 48 4.61 16.79 1.94
N GLU A 49 4.63 18.09 1.69
CA GLU A 49 5.68 18.98 2.17
C GLU A 49 5.40 19.34 3.62
N VAL A 50 6.35 19.08 4.52
CA VAL A 50 6.14 19.23 5.95
C VAL A 50 7.09 20.28 6.52
N HIS A 51 6.51 21.33 7.14
CA HIS A 51 7.26 22.33 7.91
C HIS A 51 6.95 22.17 9.40
N VAL A 52 7.99 22.09 10.24
CA VAL A 52 7.82 21.91 11.68
C VAL A 52 8.06 23.22 12.43
N ILE A 53 7.09 23.62 13.25
CA ILE A 53 7.17 24.79 14.12
C ILE A 53 7.09 24.33 15.59
N PRO A 54 8.23 24.04 16.23
CA PRO A 54 8.25 23.64 17.62
C PRO A 54 8.03 24.86 18.53
N THR A 55 7.19 24.71 19.57
CA THR A 55 7.10 25.73 20.62
C THR A 55 8.43 25.88 21.35
N PRO A 56 8.72 27.05 21.96
CA PRO A 56 10.02 27.25 22.62
C PRO A 56 10.42 26.18 23.62
N ARG A 57 9.45 25.64 24.40
CA ARG A 57 9.70 24.60 25.40
C ARG A 57 9.69 23.18 24.85
N SER A 58 9.15 22.95 23.66
CA SER A 58 9.15 21.60 23.06
C SER A 58 10.56 21.12 22.71
N ARG A 59 11.52 22.03 22.59
CA ARG A 59 12.93 21.76 22.35
C ARG A 59 13.59 20.92 23.45
N GLU A 60 13.04 20.98 24.68
CA GLU A 60 13.51 20.16 25.79
C GLU A 60 13.20 18.66 25.60
N PHE A 61 12.24 18.32 24.71
CA PHE A 61 11.83 16.95 24.41
C PHE A 61 12.42 16.45 23.09
N VAL A 62 12.41 17.27 22.03
CA VAL A 62 12.95 16.94 20.71
C VAL A 62 13.67 18.16 20.13
N GLY A 63 14.94 18.01 19.81
CA GLY A 63 15.81 19.08 19.31
C GLY A 63 15.51 19.48 17.86
N PHE A 64 15.90 20.68 17.46
CA PHE A 64 15.71 21.21 16.10
C PHE A 64 16.35 20.37 15.01
N THR A 65 17.52 19.81 15.29
CA THR A 65 18.22 18.95 14.32
C THR A 65 17.36 17.77 13.92
N THR A 66 16.67 17.13 14.86
CA THR A 66 15.75 16.03 14.56
C THR A 66 14.63 16.47 13.61
N TRP A 67 14.02 17.61 13.89
CA TRP A 67 12.93 18.12 13.06
C TRP A 67 13.39 18.48 11.65
N ARG A 68 14.55 19.14 11.53
CA ARG A 68 15.14 19.52 10.25
C ARG A 68 15.45 18.28 9.39
N GLU A 69 16.07 17.27 9.98
CA GLU A 69 16.42 16.02 9.26
C GLU A 69 15.18 15.22 8.85
N LEU A 70 14.13 15.21 9.69
CA LEU A 70 12.90 14.47 9.38
C LEU A 70 12.00 15.19 8.38
N SER A 71 11.89 16.52 8.45
CA SER A 71 11.08 17.31 7.53
C SER A 71 11.81 17.66 6.23
N GLU A 72 13.16 17.57 6.22
CA GLU A 72 14.06 18.08 5.17
C GLU A 72 13.85 19.56 4.86
N ASN A 73 13.21 20.29 5.77
CA ASN A 73 12.93 21.70 5.69
C ASN A 73 13.58 22.47 6.85
N PRO A 74 13.90 23.75 6.67
CA PRO A 74 14.36 24.60 7.76
C PRO A 74 13.35 24.64 8.92
N VAL A 75 13.83 24.57 10.14
CA VAL A 75 13.01 24.70 11.35
C VAL A 75 13.08 26.13 11.85
N GLU A 76 11.99 26.85 11.72
CA GLU A 76 11.89 28.23 12.19
C GLU A 76 11.40 28.29 13.65
N ALA A 77 12.02 29.16 14.45
CA ALA A 77 11.71 29.32 15.85
C ALA A 77 11.40 30.75 16.26
N SER A 78 11.64 31.71 15.37
CA SER A 78 11.45 33.13 15.64
C SER A 78 10.46 33.74 14.66
N VAL A 79 9.64 34.66 15.16
CA VAL A 79 8.72 35.45 14.34
C VAL A 79 9.48 36.34 13.34
N PHE A 80 10.70 36.73 13.68
CA PHE A 80 11.58 37.57 12.87
C PHE A 80 12.68 36.71 12.24
N GLY A 81 12.49 36.27 10.98
CA GLY A 81 13.50 35.59 10.17
C GLY A 81 14.30 36.57 9.30
N ASN A 82 15.35 36.06 8.63
CA ASN A 82 16.19 36.88 7.75
C ASN A 82 15.47 37.36 6.47
N GLU A 83 14.32 36.79 6.11
CA GLU A 83 13.56 37.05 4.89
C GLU A 83 12.19 37.70 5.14
N GLY A 84 12.02 38.35 6.26
CA GLY A 84 10.74 38.99 6.64
C GLY A 84 9.95 38.22 7.69
N PRO A 85 8.67 38.55 7.93
CA PRO A 85 7.88 37.91 8.98
C PRO A 85 7.51 36.47 8.59
N GLY A 86 8.30 35.49 9.07
CA GLY A 86 8.17 34.07 8.78
C GLY A 86 6.76 33.50 9.00
N HIS A 87 6.02 34.03 10.02
CA HIS A 87 4.65 33.59 10.30
C HIS A 87 3.66 33.88 9.15
N ILE A 88 3.82 35.01 8.41
CA ILE A 88 2.94 35.33 7.28
C ILE A 88 3.23 34.42 6.08
N ARG A 89 4.51 34.15 5.81
CA ARG A 89 4.90 33.23 4.74
C ARG A 89 4.35 31.83 5.01
N LEU A 90 4.66 31.26 6.17
CA LEU A 90 4.18 29.95 6.60
C LEU A 90 2.65 29.84 6.60
N ALA A 91 1.94 30.89 7.07
CA ALA A 91 0.49 30.94 7.08
C ALA A 91 -0.14 30.90 5.69
N ARG A 92 0.50 31.48 4.68
CA ARG A 92 0.04 31.49 3.27
C ARG A 92 0.35 30.18 2.55
N GLU A 93 1.47 29.55 2.90
CA GLU A 93 1.94 28.30 2.29
C GLU A 93 1.17 27.08 2.78
N ALA A 94 0.58 27.15 3.98
CA ALA A 94 -0.10 26.04 4.61
C ALA A 94 -1.40 25.65 3.90
N ASP A 95 -1.53 24.38 3.58
CA ASP A 95 -2.80 23.77 3.18
C ASP A 95 -3.50 23.10 4.38
N LEU A 96 -2.74 22.74 5.42
CA LEU A 96 -3.23 22.23 6.71
C LEU A 96 -2.28 22.63 7.84
N ILE A 97 -2.82 22.93 9.02
CA ILE A 97 -2.07 23.08 10.27
C ILE A 97 -2.39 21.91 11.19
N LEU A 98 -1.38 21.12 11.54
CA LEU A 98 -1.45 20.01 12.48
C LEU A 98 -0.80 20.43 13.81
N LEU A 99 -1.53 20.42 14.90
CA LEU A 99 -1.02 20.69 16.26
C LEU A 99 -0.89 19.37 17.04
N ALA A 100 0.31 18.86 17.17
CA ALA A 100 0.58 17.59 17.84
C ALA A 100 1.95 17.61 18.56
N PRO A 101 2.01 17.27 19.86
CA PRO A 101 0.88 17.19 20.77
C PRO A 101 0.33 18.59 21.08
N ALA A 102 -1.00 18.73 21.10
CA ALA A 102 -1.63 19.97 21.54
C ALA A 102 -1.82 19.94 23.07
N THR A 103 -0.99 20.67 23.79
CA THR A 103 -1.08 20.77 25.26
C THR A 103 -2.25 21.65 25.71
N ALA A 104 -2.71 21.48 26.95
CA ALA A 104 -3.77 22.34 27.53
C ALA A 104 -3.42 23.83 27.43
N ASN A 105 -2.16 24.20 27.68
CA ASN A 105 -1.68 25.58 27.53
C ASN A 105 -1.78 26.06 26.08
N MET A 106 -1.38 25.24 25.10
CA MET A 106 -1.48 25.59 23.69
C MET A 106 -2.94 25.83 23.29
N LEU A 107 -3.85 24.93 23.64
CA LEU A 107 -5.27 25.06 23.35
C LEU A 107 -5.89 26.32 23.97
N ALA A 108 -5.53 26.63 25.20
CA ALA A 108 -5.99 27.88 25.87
C ALA A 108 -5.50 29.15 25.13
N ARG A 109 -4.23 29.19 24.74
CA ARG A 109 -3.64 30.31 23.99
C ARG A 109 -4.31 30.47 22.61
N MET A 110 -4.52 29.40 21.89
CA MET A 110 -5.21 29.41 20.59
C MET A 110 -6.67 29.88 20.72
N ARG A 111 -7.37 29.42 21.78
CA ARG A 111 -8.76 29.86 22.03
C ARG A 111 -8.88 31.36 22.18
N VAL A 112 -7.97 32.01 22.91
CA VAL A 112 -8.01 33.45 23.14
C VAL A 112 -7.32 34.28 22.06
N GLY A 113 -6.72 33.66 21.06
CA GLY A 113 -6.06 34.33 19.93
C GLY A 113 -4.72 34.98 20.31
N MET A 114 -3.95 34.37 21.23
CA MET A 114 -2.58 34.82 21.53
C MET A 114 -1.66 34.59 20.32
N ALA A 115 -0.77 35.55 20.08
CA ALA A 115 0.21 35.50 18.98
C ALA A 115 1.60 35.92 19.51
N ASP A 116 2.03 35.28 20.59
CA ASP A 116 3.24 35.61 21.35
C ASP A 116 4.44 34.71 21.01
N ASP A 117 4.27 33.76 20.10
CA ASP A 117 5.34 32.99 19.47
C ASP A 117 5.03 32.72 17.98
N LEU A 118 6.03 32.15 17.26
CA LEU A 118 5.90 31.89 15.82
C LEU A 118 4.70 30.98 15.50
N LEU A 119 4.48 29.93 16.28
CA LEU A 119 3.39 28.98 16.03
C LEU A 119 2.01 29.67 16.18
N THR A 120 1.79 30.34 17.30
CA THR A 120 0.50 30.99 17.57
C THR A 120 0.22 32.14 16.60
N ALA A 121 1.24 32.91 16.22
CA ALA A 121 1.13 33.95 15.20
C ALA A 121 0.79 33.35 13.81
N THR A 122 1.43 32.24 13.43
CA THR A 122 1.16 31.58 12.18
C THR A 122 -0.26 31.02 12.13
N VAL A 123 -0.70 30.33 13.17
CA VAL A 123 -2.07 29.80 13.25
C VAL A 123 -3.12 30.90 13.16
N LEU A 124 -2.90 32.02 13.85
CA LEU A 124 -3.85 33.15 13.83
C LEU A 124 -3.92 33.85 12.47
N ALA A 125 -2.81 33.86 11.72
CA ALA A 125 -2.72 34.50 10.41
C ALA A 125 -3.16 33.58 9.25
N SER A 126 -3.31 32.26 9.47
CA SER A 126 -3.57 31.28 8.41
C SER A 126 -5.06 31.01 8.18
N PRO A 127 -5.51 30.98 6.93
CA PRO A 127 -6.86 30.52 6.57
C PRO A 127 -6.96 28.98 6.51
N ALA A 128 -5.85 28.26 6.63
CA ALA A 128 -5.83 26.81 6.51
C ALA A 128 -6.63 26.12 7.62
N PRO A 129 -7.26 24.96 7.33
CA PRO A 129 -7.92 24.15 8.34
C PRO A 129 -6.92 23.71 9.42
N VAL A 130 -7.40 23.54 10.65
CA VAL A 130 -6.57 23.15 11.79
C VAL A 130 -7.03 21.80 12.33
N LEU A 131 -6.09 20.86 12.45
CA LEU A 131 -6.24 19.62 13.19
C LEU A 131 -5.44 19.70 14.48
N ALA A 132 -6.10 19.60 15.63
CA ALA A 132 -5.42 19.53 16.91
C ALA A 132 -5.55 18.14 17.55
N CYS A 133 -4.43 17.62 18.03
CA CYS A 133 -4.33 16.31 18.69
C CYS A 133 -3.91 16.54 20.15
N PRO A 134 -4.87 16.69 21.09
CA PRO A 134 -4.58 16.92 22.49
C PRO A 134 -3.82 15.76 23.13
N ALA A 135 -2.85 16.09 23.98
CA ALA A 135 -2.18 15.12 24.85
C ALA A 135 -1.83 15.77 26.18
N MET A 136 -2.37 15.21 27.27
CA MET A 136 -2.19 15.72 28.63
C MET A 136 -2.66 14.67 29.64
N HIS A 137 -2.37 14.92 30.93
CA HIS A 137 -2.88 14.07 32.01
C HIS A 137 -4.44 14.08 32.03
N SER A 138 -5.07 12.96 32.40
CA SER A 138 -6.54 12.79 32.37
C SER A 138 -7.28 13.87 33.16
N GLN A 139 -6.75 14.28 34.31
CA GLN A 139 -7.37 15.35 35.11
C GLN A 139 -7.33 16.72 34.39
N MET A 140 -6.27 16.98 33.60
CA MET A 140 -6.19 18.19 32.78
C MET A 140 -7.15 18.10 31.59
N TRP A 141 -7.30 16.93 30.99
CA TRP A 141 -8.26 16.71 29.90
C TRP A 141 -9.69 16.93 30.39
N ASN A 142 -10.05 16.34 31.52
CA ASN A 142 -11.39 16.44 32.10
C ASN A 142 -11.69 17.78 32.79
N SER A 143 -10.71 18.68 32.89
CA SER A 143 -10.91 20.01 33.47
C SER A 143 -11.95 20.80 32.67
N PRO A 144 -12.95 21.44 33.33
CA PRO A 144 -13.94 22.26 32.67
C PRO A 144 -13.31 23.33 31.74
N ALA A 145 -12.21 23.94 32.17
CA ALA A 145 -11.47 24.92 31.36
C ALA A 145 -10.93 24.32 30.05
N THR A 146 -10.41 23.09 30.10
CA THR A 146 -9.92 22.41 28.88
C THR A 146 -11.10 22.08 27.99
N GLN A 147 -12.19 21.54 28.52
CA GLN A 147 -13.37 21.16 27.74
C GLN A 147 -14.04 22.40 27.09
N GLU A 148 -14.11 23.52 27.77
CA GLU A 148 -14.58 24.78 27.19
C GLU A 148 -13.68 25.26 26.06
N ASN A 149 -12.35 25.17 26.23
CA ASN A 149 -11.40 25.53 25.18
C ASN A 149 -11.63 24.64 23.92
N ILE A 150 -11.78 23.36 24.11
CA ILE A 150 -12.06 22.40 23.03
C ILE A 150 -13.39 22.73 22.34
N ALA A 151 -14.46 22.92 23.10
CA ALA A 151 -15.77 23.25 22.55
C ALA A 151 -15.72 24.55 21.72
N THR A 152 -15.03 25.58 22.22
CA THR A 152 -14.87 26.84 21.52
C THR A 152 -14.06 26.68 20.23
N LEU A 153 -12.97 25.93 20.25
CA LEU A 153 -12.16 25.70 19.05
C LEU A 153 -12.94 24.87 18.01
N LYS A 154 -13.67 23.83 18.43
CA LYS A 154 -14.58 23.07 17.56
C LYS A 154 -15.65 24.00 16.91
N SER A 155 -16.25 24.91 17.66
CA SER A 155 -17.24 25.86 17.12
C SER A 155 -16.66 26.84 16.11
N ARG A 156 -15.35 27.06 16.10
CA ARG A 156 -14.59 27.84 15.11
C ARG A 156 -14.12 27.05 13.92
N GLY A 157 -14.55 25.78 13.77
CA GLY A 157 -14.22 24.93 12.64
C GLY A 157 -12.95 24.10 12.80
N TRP A 158 -12.35 24.04 13.99
CA TRP A 158 -11.20 23.18 14.23
C TRP A 158 -11.60 21.73 14.32
N ALA A 159 -10.84 20.86 13.67
CA ALA A 159 -10.91 19.41 13.88
C ALA A 159 -10.10 19.06 15.13
N ILE A 160 -10.70 18.25 16.00
CA ILE A 160 -10.03 17.76 17.21
C ILE A 160 -9.99 16.24 17.13
N LEU A 161 -8.80 15.68 17.10
CA LEU A 161 -8.57 14.24 17.25
C LEU A 161 -8.40 13.96 18.73
N GLU A 162 -9.44 13.41 19.35
CA GLU A 162 -9.49 13.24 20.80
C GLU A 162 -8.41 12.27 21.30
N PRO A 163 -7.89 12.50 22.54
CA PRO A 163 -6.86 11.65 23.09
C PRO A 163 -7.38 10.26 23.41
N GLU A 164 -6.51 9.26 23.28
CA GLU A 164 -6.80 7.87 23.60
C GLU A 164 -6.74 7.59 25.10
N SER A 165 -7.38 6.49 25.49
CA SER A 165 -7.27 5.92 26.84
C SER A 165 -6.06 4.99 26.93
N GLY A 166 -5.30 5.06 28.01
CA GLY A 166 -4.15 4.18 28.22
C GLY A 166 -3.28 4.60 29.38
N ALA A 167 -2.12 3.93 29.54
CA ALA A 167 -1.14 4.27 30.57
C ALA A 167 -0.51 5.64 30.26
N LEU A 168 -0.46 6.49 31.26
CA LEU A 168 0.15 7.82 31.21
C LEU A 168 1.55 7.78 31.82
N SER A 169 2.38 8.80 31.50
CA SER A 169 3.74 8.91 32.02
C SER A 169 3.84 9.03 33.56
N SER A 170 2.73 9.37 34.21
CA SER A 170 2.61 9.40 35.67
C SER A 170 2.40 8.02 36.32
N GLY A 171 2.22 6.97 35.53
CA GLY A 171 1.85 5.62 36.01
C GLY A 171 0.34 5.38 36.14
N ASP A 172 -0.48 6.43 35.98
CA ASP A 172 -1.94 6.33 35.98
C ASP A 172 -2.45 5.81 34.63
N THR A 173 -3.70 5.31 34.60
CA THR A 173 -4.41 4.92 33.39
C THR A 173 -5.60 5.85 33.20
N GLY A 174 -5.81 6.35 31.98
CA GLY A 174 -6.95 7.22 31.68
C GLY A 174 -6.87 7.86 30.30
N VAL A 175 -7.87 8.67 29.95
CA VAL A 175 -7.91 9.43 28.70
C VAL A 175 -6.92 10.59 28.77
N GLY A 176 -6.06 10.72 27.75
CA GLY A 176 -5.07 11.81 27.70
C GLY A 176 -3.84 11.49 26.86
N ARG A 177 -3.74 10.27 26.37
CA ARG A 177 -2.62 9.79 25.53
C ARG A 177 -2.78 10.34 24.12
N LEU A 178 -1.67 10.81 23.52
CA LEU A 178 -1.62 11.15 22.11
C LEU A 178 -1.98 9.90 21.28
N PRO A 179 -2.91 10.00 20.32
CA PRO A 179 -3.21 8.91 19.39
C PRO A 179 -1.95 8.40 18.68
N GLU A 180 -2.02 7.20 18.13
CA GLU A 180 -0.87 6.63 17.44
C GLU A 180 -0.51 7.47 16.20
N PRO A 181 0.77 7.56 15.85
CA PRO A 181 1.27 8.42 14.78
C PRO A 181 0.56 8.23 13.44
N GLU A 182 0.22 6.99 13.11
CA GLU A 182 -0.46 6.60 11.89
C GLU A 182 -1.87 7.22 11.85
N VAL A 183 -2.63 7.11 12.95
CA VAL A 183 -3.99 7.68 13.07
C VAL A 183 -3.98 9.21 12.91
N ILE A 184 -2.96 9.87 13.45
CA ILE A 184 -2.79 11.33 13.30
C ILE A 184 -2.48 11.69 11.85
N ALA A 185 -1.56 10.96 11.21
CA ALA A 185 -1.17 11.21 9.84
C ALA A 185 -2.34 10.98 8.88
N ASP A 186 -3.09 9.89 9.05
CA ASP A 186 -4.26 9.55 8.24
C ASP A 186 -5.33 10.62 8.33
N ARG A 187 -5.61 11.08 9.55
CA ARG A 187 -6.58 12.15 9.75
C ARG A 187 -6.17 13.47 9.09
N ALA A 188 -4.87 13.79 9.13
CA ALA A 188 -4.33 14.99 8.49
C ALA A 188 -4.44 14.90 6.96
N LEU A 189 -4.11 13.74 6.37
CA LEU A 189 -4.18 13.50 4.93
C LEU A 189 -5.64 13.51 4.43
N ALA A 190 -6.56 12.87 5.16
CA ALA A 190 -7.98 12.87 4.84
C ALA A 190 -8.59 14.29 4.80
N MET A 191 -8.13 15.21 5.68
CA MET A 191 -8.56 16.60 5.64
C MET A 191 -8.11 17.38 4.41
N LEU A 192 -7.06 16.91 3.73
CA LEU A 192 -6.55 17.46 2.47
C LEU A 192 -7.17 16.79 1.23
N GLY A 193 -8.08 15.82 1.42
CA GLY A 193 -8.60 15.00 0.33
C GLY A 193 -7.52 14.12 -0.32
N LEU A 194 -6.40 13.99 0.37
CA LEU A 194 -5.38 13.03 -0.01
C LEU A 194 -5.80 11.65 0.53
N PRO A 195 -5.44 10.58 -0.19
CA PRO A 195 -5.58 9.26 0.38
C PRO A 195 -4.89 9.30 1.75
N ASP A 196 -5.64 8.96 2.80
CA ASP A 196 -5.09 8.82 4.14
C ASP A 196 -3.98 7.75 4.12
N ASN A 197 -3.13 7.71 5.15
CA ASN A 197 -2.21 6.58 5.32
C ASN A 197 -2.98 5.27 5.50
N ALA A 198 -4.30 5.29 5.71
CA ALA A 198 -5.18 4.14 5.69
C ALA A 198 -5.65 3.82 4.27
N ASP A 199 -5.62 4.76 3.32
CA ASP A 199 -5.62 4.49 1.86
C ASP A 199 -4.18 4.20 1.34
N LEU A 200 -3.14 4.56 2.08
CA LEU A 200 -1.81 3.93 2.13
C LEU A 200 -1.82 2.70 3.04
N GLY A 201 -2.86 2.43 3.77
CA GLY A 201 -3.27 1.33 4.63
C GLY A 201 -4.60 0.69 4.24
N ALA A 202 -5.45 1.28 3.39
CA ALA A 202 -6.25 0.60 2.40
C ALA A 202 -5.23 0.14 1.37
N SER A 203 -4.80 -1.08 1.53
CA SER A 203 -3.99 -1.86 0.63
C SER A 203 -4.40 -1.48 -0.80
N ARG A 204 -3.45 -1.00 -1.61
CA ARG A 204 -3.67 -0.81 -3.06
C ARG A 204 -4.18 -2.11 -3.72
N GLY A 205 -4.42 -3.12 -2.88
CA GLY A 205 -4.81 -4.46 -3.16
C GLY A 205 -3.93 -5.45 -2.38
N HIS A 206 -4.29 -6.69 -2.42
CA HIS A 206 -3.55 -7.79 -1.82
C HIS A 206 -2.65 -8.46 -2.86
N VAL A 207 -1.35 -8.45 -2.61
CA VAL A 207 -0.34 -9.10 -3.45
C VAL A 207 0.12 -10.39 -2.76
N VAL A 208 -0.10 -11.52 -3.40
CA VAL A 208 0.46 -12.80 -2.98
C VAL A 208 1.72 -13.08 -3.81
N ILE A 209 2.82 -13.40 -3.15
CA ILE A 209 4.12 -13.66 -3.79
C ILE A 209 4.64 -15.01 -3.33
N THR A 210 5.03 -15.88 -4.28
CA THR A 210 5.75 -17.10 -3.94
C THR A 210 7.25 -16.90 -4.03
N ALA A 211 8.03 -17.46 -3.10
CA ALA A 211 9.47 -17.29 -3.04
C ALA A 211 10.22 -18.56 -2.64
N GLY A 212 11.47 -18.65 -3.02
CA GLY A 212 12.35 -19.77 -2.64
C GLY A 212 12.29 -20.95 -3.60
N GLY A 213 12.65 -22.12 -3.13
CA GLY A 213 12.64 -23.36 -3.91
C GLY A 213 11.96 -24.49 -3.17
N THR A 214 10.99 -25.17 -3.82
CA THR A 214 10.33 -26.32 -3.23
C THR A 214 11.30 -27.48 -3.07
N ARG A 215 11.04 -28.33 -2.09
CA ARG A 215 11.80 -29.55 -1.79
C ARG A 215 10.84 -30.72 -1.74
N GLU A 216 10.95 -31.56 -2.72
CA GLU A 216 10.11 -32.75 -2.84
C GLU A 216 10.79 -33.94 -2.13
N PRO A 217 10.20 -34.50 -1.08
CA PRO A 217 10.85 -35.50 -0.26
C PRO A 217 11.08 -36.81 -1.05
N LEU A 218 12.25 -37.40 -0.89
CA LEU A 218 12.58 -38.73 -1.34
C LEU A 218 12.49 -39.73 -0.18
N ASP A 219 12.99 -39.34 0.97
CA ASP A 219 12.96 -40.06 2.24
C ASP A 219 13.03 -39.02 3.40
N PRO A 220 12.99 -39.40 4.66
CA PRO A 220 13.07 -38.45 5.79
C PRO A 220 14.35 -37.58 5.83
N VAL A 221 15.33 -37.84 4.97
CA VAL A 221 16.63 -37.16 5.00
C VAL A 221 16.94 -36.41 3.70
N ARG A 222 16.42 -36.87 2.58
CA ARG A 222 16.77 -36.39 1.23
C ARG A 222 15.56 -35.86 0.49
N PHE A 223 15.81 -34.91 -0.36
CA PHE A 223 14.81 -34.29 -1.22
C PHE A 223 15.36 -33.98 -2.61
N LEU A 224 14.48 -33.84 -3.57
CA LEU A 224 14.71 -33.23 -4.87
C LEU A 224 14.26 -31.78 -4.82
N GLY A 225 15.01 -30.85 -5.40
CA GLY A 225 14.65 -29.44 -5.39
C GLY A 225 15.52 -28.57 -6.28
N ASN A 226 15.07 -27.35 -6.51
CA ASN A 226 15.75 -26.35 -7.34
C ASN A 226 16.71 -25.50 -6.52
N ARG A 227 17.76 -24.98 -7.19
CA ARG A 227 18.69 -24.00 -6.60
C ARG A 227 18.04 -22.62 -6.59
N SER A 228 17.33 -22.28 -5.53
CA SER A 228 16.79 -20.96 -5.34
C SER A 228 17.05 -20.48 -3.92
N THR A 229 17.47 -19.22 -3.76
CA THR A 229 17.68 -18.57 -2.45
C THR A 229 16.47 -17.79 -1.97
N GLY A 230 15.46 -17.60 -2.83
CA GLY A 230 14.29 -16.75 -2.56
C GLY A 230 14.54 -15.25 -2.66
N ALA A 231 15.77 -14.82 -2.98
CA ALA A 231 16.14 -13.40 -2.97
C ALA A 231 15.24 -12.54 -3.88
N GLN A 232 14.85 -13.02 -5.05
CA GLN A 232 13.95 -12.27 -5.95
C GLN A 232 12.55 -12.11 -5.35
N GLY A 233 11.98 -13.18 -4.75
CA GLY A 233 10.67 -13.11 -4.09
C GLY A 233 10.67 -12.18 -2.88
N VAL A 234 11.74 -12.18 -2.08
CA VAL A 234 11.91 -11.24 -0.96
C VAL A 234 12.01 -9.79 -1.45
N ALA A 235 12.76 -9.54 -2.53
CA ALA A 235 12.85 -8.20 -3.14
C ALA A 235 11.49 -7.72 -3.68
N LEU A 236 10.70 -8.63 -4.29
CA LEU A 236 9.35 -8.34 -4.75
C LEU A 236 8.41 -8.00 -3.58
N ALA A 237 8.48 -8.77 -2.49
CA ALA A 237 7.69 -8.50 -1.29
C ALA A 237 8.00 -7.13 -0.72
N GLN A 238 9.28 -6.77 -0.60
CA GLN A 238 9.68 -5.44 -0.14
C GLN A 238 9.20 -4.34 -1.10
N SER A 239 9.35 -4.52 -2.42
CA SER A 239 8.90 -3.52 -3.40
C SER A 239 7.37 -3.34 -3.39
N ALA A 240 6.60 -4.42 -3.18
CA ALA A 240 5.15 -4.36 -3.04
C ALA A 240 4.72 -3.64 -1.76
N LEU A 241 5.41 -3.88 -0.63
CA LEU A 241 5.20 -3.15 0.62
C LEU A 241 5.51 -1.66 0.47
N ASP A 242 6.62 -1.32 -0.21
CA ASP A 242 6.99 0.08 -0.49
C ASP A 242 5.98 0.77 -1.40
N ALA A 243 5.38 0.02 -2.33
CA ALA A 243 4.31 0.51 -3.21
C ALA A 243 2.94 0.62 -2.52
N GLY A 244 2.81 0.25 -1.25
CA GLY A 244 1.58 0.42 -0.46
C GLY A 244 0.62 -0.78 -0.48
N PHE A 245 1.03 -1.96 -0.98
CA PHE A 245 0.20 -3.17 -0.98
C PHE A 245 0.23 -3.90 0.37
N GLN A 246 -0.84 -4.64 0.66
CA GLN A 246 -0.79 -5.75 1.62
C GLN A 246 -0.10 -6.93 0.95
N VAL A 247 0.79 -7.62 1.64
CA VAL A 247 1.60 -8.69 1.04
C VAL A 247 1.47 -9.98 1.82
N THR A 248 1.17 -11.07 1.15
CA THR A 248 1.38 -12.42 1.67
C THR A 248 2.54 -13.07 0.91
N LEU A 249 3.59 -13.41 1.63
CA LEU A 249 4.77 -14.09 1.09
C LEU A 249 4.69 -15.59 1.42
N ILE A 250 4.38 -16.43 0.43
CA ILE A 250 4.44 -17.87 0.56
C ILE A 250 5.88 -18.30 0.26
N GLN A 251 6.59 -18.70 1.30
CA GLN A 251 8.01 -19.04 1.18
C GLN A 251 8.27 -20.54 1.22
N ALA A 252 9.13 -21.01 0.31
CA ALA A 252 9.67 -22.36 0.28
C ALA A 252 11.17 -22.34 0.57
N ASN A 253 11.56 -22.74 1.77
CA ASN A 253 12.96 -22.91 2.14
C ASN A 253 13.85 -21.67 1.93
N VAL A 254 13.28 -20.46 2.17
CA VAL A 254 14.02 -19.20 2.19
C VAL A 254 14.79 -19.08 3.50
N ASP A 255 16.05 -18.63 3.43
CA ASP A 255 16.85 -18.40 4.62
C ASP A 255 16.20 -17.31 5.51
N SER A 256 16.07 -17.58 6.80
CA SER A 256 15.43 -16.67 7.76
C SER A 256 16.12 -15.31 7.86
N SER A 257 17.43 -15.24 7.62
CA SER A 257 18.17 -13.98 7.59
C SER A 257 17.71 -13.03 6.50
N ARG A 258 17.21 -13.55 5.36
CA ARG A 258 16.66 -12.75 4.26
C ARG A 258 15.30 -12.16 4.60
N LEU A 259 14.56 -12.78 5.51
CA LEU A 259 13.24 -12.32 5.95
C LEU A 259 13.33 -11.31 7.10
N GLU A 260 14.51 -11.13 7.72
CA GLU A 260 14.67 -10.31 8.91
C GLU A 260 14.31 -8.84 8.68
N SER A 261 14.66 -8.29 7.51
CA SER A 261 14.31 -6.91 7.13
C SER A 261 12.81 -6.70 6.97
N LEU A 262 12.07 -7.75 6.60
CA LEU A 262 10.63 -7.71 6.37
C LEU A 262 9.80 -7.96 7.63
N ARG A 263 10.36 -8.54 8.69
CA ARG A 263 9.63 -8.97 9.90
C ARG A 263 8.95 -7.84 10.67
N ARG A 264 9.35 -6.60 10.44
CA ARG A 264 8.77 -5.41 11.10
C ARG A 264 7.63 -4.77 10.32
N GLU A 265 7.35 -5.28 9.14
CA GLU A 265 6.32 -4.74 8.26
C GLU A 265 4.95 -5.33 8.63
N HIS A 266 4.09 -4.53 9.24
CA HIS A 266 2.76 -4.96 9.69
C HIS A 266 1.81 -5.35 8.55
N ARG A 267 2.09 -4.93 7.31
CA ARG A 267 1.35 -5.30 6.09
C ARG A 267 1.88 -6.58 5.44
N LEU A 268 2.82 -7.28 6.09
CA LEU A 268 3.36 -8.54 5.60
C LEU A 268 2.84 -9.71 6.43
N HIS A 269 2.26 -10.69 5.76
CA HIS A 269 2.03 -12.04 6.26
C HIS A 269 3.03 -13.00 5.60
N VAL A 270 3.63 -13.90 6.37
CA VAL A 270 4.56 -14.91 5.84
C VAL A 270 4.02 -16.29 6.12
N GLU A 271 3.81 -17.06 5.06
CA GLU A 271 3.36 -18.44 5.09
C GLU A 271 4.44 -19.37 4.56
N SER A 272 4.52 -20.60 5.09
CA SER A 272 5.54 -21.58 4.69
C SER A 272 4.91 -22.72 3.91
N ALA A 273 5.48 -23.03 2.74
CA ALA A 273 5.09 -24.15 1.90
C ALA A 273 6.36 -24.87 1.44
N GLY A 274 6.62 -26.08 1.96
CA GLY A 274 7.87 -26.79 1.71
C GLY A 274 7.92 -27.48 0.35
N SER A 275 6.79 -28.00 -0.14
CA SER A 275 6.65 -28.75 -1.39
C SER A 275 5.80 -28.01 -2.44
N ALA A 276 5.80 -28.50 -3.67
CA ALA A 276 4.96 -27.95 -4.75
C ALA A 276 3.46 -28.07 -4.44
N GLN A 277 3.05 -29.18 -3.80
CA GLN A 277 1.65 -29.39 -3.43
C GLN A 277 1.23 -28.42 -2.31
N GLU A 278 2.01 -28.28 -1.24
CA GLU A 278 1.74 -27.33 -0.18
C GLU A 278 1.67 -25.90 -0.71
N MET A 279 2.53 -25.53 -1.67
CA MET A 279 2.49 -24.20 -2.30
C MET A 279 1.24 -24.00 -3.15
N LEU A 280 0.79 -25.04 -3.88
CA LEU A 280 -0.47 -24.99 -4.62
C LEU A 280 -1.66 -24.78 -3.67
N ASP A 281 -1.68 -25.55 -2.58
CA ASP A 281 -2.77 -25.45 -1.58
C ASP A 281 -2.82 -24.06 -0.93
N ALA A 282 -1.67 -23.53 -0.51
CA ALA A 282 -1.56 -22.18 0.08
C ALA A 282 -1.98 -21.08 -0.92
N VAL A 283 -1.52 -21.15 -2.16
CA VAL A 283 -1.92 -20.23 -3.23
C VAL A 283 -3.43 -20.29 -3.45
N THR A 284 -3.99 -21.49 -3.61
CA THR A 284 -5.41 -21.68 -3.91
C THR A 284 -6.30 -21.13 -2.80
N GLN A 285 -5.90 -21.33 -1.55
CA GLN A 285 -6.65 -20.80 -0.39
C GLN A 285 -6.73 -19.26 -0.39
N LEU A 286 -5.72 -18.58 -0.90
CA LEU A 286 -5.63 -17.12 -0.91
C LEU A 286 -6.25 -16.47 -2.17
N LEU A 287 -6.54 -17.22 -3.25
CA LEU A 287 -7.04 -16.67 -4.51
C LEU A 287 -8.24 -15.74 -4.37
N PRO A 288 -9.27 -16.05 -3.55
CA PRO A 288 -10.46 -15.19 -3.43
C PRO A 288 -10.16 -13.77 -2.95
N GLU A 289 -9.09 -13.59 -2.20
CA GLU A 289 -8.68 -12.30 -1.63
C GLU A 289 -7.48 -11.66 -2.35
N THR A 290 -7.00 -12.30 -3.45
CA THR A 290 -5.77 -11.90 -4.16
C THR A 290 -6.08 -11.01 -5.35
N ASP A 291 -5.57 -9.78 -5.33
CA ASP A 291 -5.62 -8.90 -6.50
C ASP A 291 -4.48 -9.18 -7.48
N ILE A 292 -3.27 -9.36 -6.98
CA ILE A 292 -2.07 -9.67 -7.77
C ILE A 292 -1.40 -10.93 -7.23
N LEU A 293 -1.14 -11.90 -8.09
CA LEU A 293 -0.31 -13.06 -7.76
C LEU A 293 0.99 -13.03 -8.57
N ILE A 294 2.13 -13.06 -7.87
CA ILE A 294 3.47 -13.12 -8.48
C ILE A 294 4.14 -14.45 -8.13
N MET A 295 4.25 -15.33 -9.10
CA MET A 295 4.82 -16.67 -8.96
C MET A 295 6.33 -16.64 -9.21
N ALA A 296 7.12 -16.27 -8.16
CA ALA A 296 8.58 -16.16 -8.25
C ALA A 296 9.35 -17.32 -7.59
N ALA A 297 8.64 -18.29 -7.01
CA ALA A 297 9.26 -19.51 -6.49
C ALA A 297 9.78 -20.42 -7.60
N ALA A 298 10.90 -21.09 -7.35
CA ALA A 298 11.42 -22.16 -8.18
C ALA A 298 10.78 -23.50 -7.76
N VAL A 299 9.60 -23.78 -8.32
CA VAL A 299 8.88 -25.03 -8.08
C VAL A 299 9.57 -26.16 -8.79
N ALA A 300 9.83 -27.28 -8.12
CA ALA A 300 10.40 -28.47 -8.75
C ALA A 300 9.39 -29.07 -9.72
N ASP A 301 9.83 -29.45 -10.93
CA ASP A 301 8.98 -30.06 -11.98
C ASP A 301 8.63 -31.52 -11.70
N PHE A 302 9.42 -32.17 -10.83
CA PHE A 302 9.29 -33.60 -10.52
C PHE A 302 9.41 -33.87 -9.02
N GLN A 303 8.67 -34.85 -8.54
CA GLN A 303 8.72 -35.43 -7.21
C GLN A 303 8.96 -36.97 -7.28
N ALA A 304 9.31 -37.57 -6.16
CA ALA A 304 9.36 -39.03 -6.11
C ALA A 304 7.96 -39.64 -6.34
N ALA A 305 7.83 -40.62 -7.23
CA ALA A 305 6.57 -41.34 -7.41
C ALA A 305 6.12 -42.09 -6.15
N SER A 306 7.06 -42.39 -5.24
CA SER A 306 6.82 -42.97 -3.93
C SER A 306 7.88 -42.50 -2.95
N VAL A 307 7.44 -41.82 -1.90
CA VAL A 307 8.29 -41.35 -0.82
C VAL A 307 8.55 -42.50 0.15
N GLN A 308 9.82 -42.75 0.46
CA GLN A 308 10.20 -43.81 1.38
C GLN A 308 10.03 -43.36 2.83
N SER A 309 9.40 -44.19 3.66
CA SER A 309 9.21 -43.91 5.10
C SER A 309 10.50 -44.01 5.92
N GLN A 310 11.52 -44.65 5.37
CA GLN A 310 12.84 -44.75 6.00
C GLN A 310 13.93 -44.29 5.03
N LYS A 311 15.07 -43.87 5.60
CA LYS A 311 16.23 -43.45 4.82
C LYS A 311 16.64 -44.55 3.84
N ILE A 312 16.71 -44.26 2.54
CA ILE A 312 17.20 -45.14 1.50
C ILE A 312 18.64 -45.58 1.81
N LYS A 313 18.87 -46.85 2.03
CA LYS A 313 20.19 -47.43 2.34
C LYS A 313 20.91 -47.81 1.07
N LYS A 314 22.25 -47.75 1.10
CA LYS A 314 23.09 -48.39 0.08
C LYS A 314 22.91 -49.88 0.18
N ILE A 315 22.83 -50.55 -0.95
CA ILE A 315 22.80 -52.00 -1.04
C ILE A 315 24.19 -52.44 -1.46
N ASP A 316 24.81 -53.32 -0.69
CA ASP A 316 26.14 -53.84 -1.03
C ASP A 316 26.12 -54.57 -2.38
N GLY A 317 27.07 -54.19 -3.22
CA GLY A 317 27.15 -54.75 -4.62
C GLY A 317 26.28 -54.00 -5.64
N GLN A 318 25.56 -52.91 -5.25
CA GLN A 318 24.86 -52.02 -6.18
C GLN A 318 25.49 -50.62 -6.20
N ASP A 319 26.16 -50.30 -7.30
CA ASP A 319 26.78 -48.98 -7.49
C ASP A 319 25.79 -47.91 -7.98
N GLN A 320 24.57 -48.30 -8.34
CA GLN A 320 23.54 -47.43 -8.90
C GLN A 320 22.21 -47.61 -8.18
N ALA A 321 21.49 -46.49 -8.02
CA ALA A 321 20.11 -46.46 -7.54
C ALA A 321 19.23 -45.75 -8.56
N THR A 322 18.06 -46.32 -8.86
CA THR A 322 17.07 -45.71 -9.75
C THR A 322 15.95 -45.06 -8.95
N LEU A 323 15.60 -43.83 -9.28
CA LEU A 323 14.45 -43.12 -8.72
C LEU A 323 13.40 -42.97 -9.82
N THR A 324 12.17 -43.40 -9.53
CA THR A 324 11.02 -43.13 -10.41
C THR A 324 10.43 -41.78 -9.99
N LEU A 325 10.30 -40.90 -10.97
CA LEU A 325 9.78 -39.53 -10.74
C LEU A 325 8.41 -39.39 -11.38
N ALA A 326 7.52 -38.63 -10.70
CA ALA A 326 6.24 -38.16 -11.18
C ALA A 326 6.27 -36.64 -11.32
N LYS A 327 5.45 -36.07 -12.21
CA LYS A 327 5.32 -34.61 -12.33
C LYS A 327 4.68 -34.04 -11.09
N THR A 328 5.14 -32.87 -10.66
CA THR A 328 4.50 -32.03 -9.68
C THR A 328 3.33 -31.24 -10.30
N PRO A 329 2.43 -30.66 -9.53
CA PRO A 329 1.39 -29.80 -10.06
C PRO A 329 1.99 -28.53 -10.69
N ASP A 330 1.44 -28.13 -11.85
CA ASP A 330 1.77 -26.87 -12.51
C ASP A 330 0.91 -25.75 -11.92
N ILE A 331 1.40 -25.09 -10.87
CA ILE A 331 0.65 -24.11 -10.10
C ILE A 331 0.20 -22.93 -10.97
N LEU A 332 1.09 -22.37 -11.78
CA LEU A 332 0.79 -21.23 -12.64
C LEU A 332 -0.31 -21.55 -13.66
N ALA A 333 -0.24 -22.71 -14.31
CA ALA A 333 -1.26 -23.16 -15.25
C ALA A 333 -2.60 -23.47 -14.55
N THR A 334 -2.56 -24.05 -13.36
CA THR A 334 -3.75 -24.33 -12.54
C THR A 334 -4.47 -23.03 -12.17
N VAL A 335 -3.74 -22.04 -11.68
CA VAL A 335 -4.32 -20.73 -11.31
C VAL A 335 -4.83 -19.99 -12.55
N SER A 336 -4.10 -20.01 -13.66
CA SER A 336 -4.52 -19.35 -14.90
C SER A 336 -5.85 -19.88 -15.43
N GLY A 337 -6.12 -21.18 -15.26
CA GLY A 337 -7.38 -21.83 -15.66
C GLY A 337 -8.47 -21.84 -14.59
N SER A 338 -8.24 -21.25 -13.41
CA SER A 338 -9.20 -21.21 -12.30
C SER A 338 -10.29 -20.17 -12.53
N GLY A 339 -11.51 -20.47 -12.07
CA GLY A 339 -12.61 -19.49 -11.97
C GLY A 339 -12.36 -18.38 -10.95
N GLU A 340 -11.43 -18.58 -10.03
CA GLU A 340 -11.01 -17.64 -8.98
C GLU A 340 -9.65 -17.00 -9.32
N ARG A 341 -9.32 -16.87 -10.60
CA ARG A 341 -8.08 -16.26 -11.06
C ARG A 341 -7.93 -14.83 -10.51
N PRO A 342 -6.74 -14.44 -9.98
CA PRO A 342 -6.51 -13.07 -9.52
C PRO A 342 -6.63 -12.06 -10.67
N LYS A 343 -6.89 -10.78 -10.34
CA LYS A 343 -7.00 -9.72 -11.35
C LYS A 343 -5.74 -9.60 -12.20
N VAL A 344 -4.56 -9.79 -11.58
CA VAL A 344 -3.26 -9.78 -12.28
C VAL A 344 -2.48 -11.04 -11.88
N LEU A 345 -2.06 -11.82 -12.86
CA LEU A 345 -1.26 -13.03 -12.69
C LEU A 345 0.09 -12.87 -13.37
N ILE A 346 1.16 -12.93 -12.60
CA ILE A 346 2.54 -12.81 -13.09
C ILE A 346 3.32 -14.09 -12.80
N GLY A 347 3.96 -14.63 -13.83
CA GLY A 347 4.84 -15.78 -13.70
C GLY A 347 6.31 -15.42 -13.87
N PHE A 348 7.19 -16.24 -13.32
CA PHE A 348 8.63 -16.23 -13.63
C PHE A 348 9.03 -17.47 -14.44
N GLY A 349 9.94 -17.28 -15.37
CA GLY A 349 10.59 -18.33 -16.13
C GLY A 349 12.10 -18.18 -16.06
N ALA A 350 12.79 -19.30 -15.85
CA ALA A 350 14.23 -19.38 -15.94
C ALA A 350 14.57 -20.29 -17.12
N GLU A 351 15.27 -19.76 -18.12
CA GLU A 351 15.62 -20.50 -19.33
C GLU A 351 17.14 -20.52 -19.53
N THR A 352 17.65 -21.61 -20.11
CA THR A 352 19.07 -21.79 -20.43
C THR A 352 19.24 -21.76 -21.94
N GLY A 353 20.34 -21.16 -22.42
CA GLY A 353 20.66 -21.06 -23.85
C GLY A 353 21.26 -19.71 -24.22
N ASP A 354 21.43 -19.48 -25.51
CA ASP A 354 21.76 -18.16 -26.03
C ASP A 354 20.55 -17.20 -25.97
N GLU A 355 20.76 -15.93 -26.23
CA GLU A 355 19.72 -14.90 -26.11
C GLU A 355 18.50 -15.20 -27.00
N TYR A 356 18.72 -15.70 -28.21
CA TYR A 356 17.64 -16.04 -29.14
C TYR A 356 16.81 -17.24 -28.63
N GLN A 357 17.48 -18.27 -28.11
CA GLN A 357 16.83 -19.46 -27.56
C GLN A 357 15.99 -19.09 -26.32
N VAL A 358 16.54 -18.28 -25.42
CA VAL A 358 15.83 -17.80 -24.21
C VAL A 358 14.57 -17.01 -24.57
N LEU A 359 14.66 -16.11 -25.57
CA LEU A 359 13.51 -15.33 -26.01
C LEU A 359 12.42 -16.19 -26.64
N ASN A 360 12.77 -17.18 -27.48
CA ASN A 360 11.79 -18.06 -28.09
C ASN A 360 11.11 -18.97 -27.05
N LEU A 361 11.88 -19.61 -26.16
CA LEU A 361 11.35 -20.43 -25.08
C LEU A 361 10.47 -19.61 -24.14
N GLY A 362 10.85 -18.36 -23.87
CA GLY A 362 10.07 -17.42 -23.08
C GLY A 362 8.72 -17.11 -23.70
N ALA A 363 8.68 -16.81 -25.01
CA ALA A 363 7.44 -16.53 -25.74
C ALA A 363 6.50 -17.75 -25.75
N GLU A 364 7.02 -18.94 -26.08
CA GLU A 364 6.23 -20.19 -26.03
C GLU A 364 5.69 -20.50 -24.64
N LYS A 365 6.49 -20.26 -23.61
CA LYS A 365 6.10 -20.45 -22.22
C LYS A 365 5.01 -19.47 -21.79
N ALA A 366 5.09 -18.21 -22.21
CA ALA A 366 4.09 -17.19 -21.91
C ALA A 366 2.70 -17.58 -22.46
N ILE A 367 2.65 -18.00 -23.72
CA ILE A 367 1.42 -18.48 -24.38
C ILE A 367 0.85 -19.70 -23.64
N ARG A 368 1.69 -20.67 -23.29
CA ARG A 368 1.26 -21.93 -22.66
C ARG A 368 0.76 -21.72 -21.22
N LYS A 369 1.34 -20.77 -20.46
CA LYS A 369 1.02 -20.56 -19.05
C LYS A 369 -0.16 -19.62 -18.80
N GLY A 370 -0.52 -18.80 -19.76
CA GLY A 370 -1.68 -17.91 -19.69
C GLY A 370 -1.62 -16.83 -18.59
N ALA A 371 -0.42 -16.50 -18.10
CA ALA A 371 -0.20 -15.39 -17.20
C ALA A 371 -0.35 -14.06 -17.96
N ASP A 372 -0.73 -12.98 -17.28
CA ASP A 372 -0.84 -11.65 -17.89
C ASP A 372 0.53 -11.09 -18.28
N LEU A 373 1.53 -11.44 -17.47
CA LEU A 373 2.91 -11.13 -17.71
C LEU A 373 3.79 -12.31 -17.28
N LEU A 374 4.70 -12.73 -18.16
CA LEU A 374 5.75 -13.70 -17.84
C LEU A 374 7.11 -12.98 -17.84
N ALA A 375 7.78 -12.99 -16.68
CA ALA A 375 9.13 -12.47 -16.50
C ALA A 375 10.13 -13.59 -16.71
N VAL A 376 10.94 -13.53 -17.77
CA VAL A 376 11.91 -14.59 -18.14
C VAL A 376 13.33 -14.07 -17.97
N ASN A 377 14.13 -14.80 -17.20
CA ASN A 377 15.56 -14.55 -17.08
C ASN A 377 16.40 -15.70 -17.68
N ALA A 378 17.52 -15.32 -18.28
CA ALA A 378 18.54 -16.28 -18.66
C ALA A 378 19.28 -16.76 -17.41
N VAL A 379 19.39 -18.07 -17.25
CA VAL A 379 20.11 -18.67 -16.13
C VAL A 379 21.20 -19.62 -16.63
N GLY A 380 22.28 -19.70 -15.85
CA GLY A 380 23.42 -20.59 -16.17
C GLY A 380 24.16 -20.96 -14.89
N THR A 381 25.30 -21.64 -15.05
CA THR A 381 26.13 -22.06 -13.90
C THR A 381 26.68 -20.91 -13.05
N SER A 382 26.79 -19.71 -13.65
CA SER A 382 27.32 -18.49 -13.02
C SER A 382 26.42 -17.25 -13.20
N ILE A 383 25.22 -17.40 -13.77
CA ILE A 383 24.32 -16.28 -14.10
C ILE A 383 22.93 -16.58 -13.53
N GLY A 384 22.27 -15.58 -12.93
CA GLY A 384 20.87 -15.62 -12.57
C GLY A 384 20.53 -16.21 -11.20
N PHE A 385 21.37 -17.05 -10.59
CA PHE A 385 21.17 -17.58 -9.24
C PHE A 385 22.02 -16.88 -8.19
N GLY A 386 21.48 -16.71 -6.96
CA GLY A 386 22.17 -16.05 -5.86
C GLY A 386 22.01 -14.53 -5.84
N ASP A 387 22.99 -13.82 -5.28
CA ASP A 387 22.97 -12.35 -5.08
C ASP A 387 23.69 -11.62 -6.24
N VAL A 388 23.47 -12.06 -7.46
CA VAL A 388 24.00 -11.41 -8.68
C VAL A 388 22.92 -10.58 -9.34
N ASP A 389 23.36 -9.62 -10.16
CA ASP A 389 22.47 -8.82 -11.00
C ASP A 389 21.66 -9.71 -11.94
N ASN A 390 20.47 -9.23 -12.26
CA ASN A 390 19.50 -9.99 -13.06
C ASN A 390 19.12 -9.16 -14.30
N LYS A 391 18.88 -9.87 -15.41
CA LYS A 391 18.27 -9.29 -16.61
C LYS A 391 17.02 -10.12 -16.91
N VAL A 392 15.88 -9.46 -16.99
CA VAL A 392 14.58 -10.10 -17.19
C VAL A 392 13.88 -9.49 -18.38
N THR A 393 13.36 -10.31 -19.27
CA THR A 393 12.50 -9.91 -20.38
C THR A 393 11.05 -10.23 -20.05
N TYR A 394 10.15 -9.29 -20.32
CA TYR A 394 8.72 -9.41 -20.04
C TYR A 394 7.94 -9.78 -21.31
N PHE A 395 7.10 -10.78 -21.19
CA PHE A 395 6.21 -11.24 -22.25
C PHE A 395 4.76 -11.09 -21.80
N ASP A 396 3.88 -10.67 -22.71
CA ASP A 396 2.43 -10.74 -22.50
C ASP A 396 1.89 -12.15 -22.73
N ALA A 397 0.59 -12.36 -22.51
CA ALA A 397 -0.08 -13.64 -22.71
C ALA A 397 -0.05 -14.15 -24.17
N ALA A 398 0.20 -13.27 -25.15
CA ALA A 398 0.38 -13.62 -26.55
C ALA A 398 1.83 -13.95 -26.92
N GLY A 399 2.75 -13.93 -25.96
CA GLY A 399 4.18 -14.18 -26.18
C GLY A 399 4.94 -13.00 -26.78
N LYS A 400 4.34 -11.81 -26.82
CA LYS A 400 5.00 -10.60 -27.31
C LYS A 400 5.87 -9.98 -26.21
N ILE A 401 7.06 -9.53 -26.57
CA ILE A 401 7.91 -8.77 -25.64
C ILE A 401 7.29 -7.39 -25.40
N ILE A 402 7.07 -7.07 -24.12
CA ILE A 402 6.47 -5.82 -23.66
C ILE A 402 7.43 -4.97 -22.83
N GLY A 403 8.65 -5.43 -22.62
CA GLY A 403 9.70 -4.68 -21.93
C GLY A 403 10.79 -5.57 -21.35
N SER A 404 11.68 -4.95 -20.60
CA SER A 404 12.75 -5.64 -19.86
C SER A 404 13.18 -4.80 -18.66
N ALA A 405 13.78 -5.45 -17.67
CA ALA A 405 14.50 -4.80 -16.57
C ALA A 405 15.86 -5.45 -16.35
N GLU A 406 16.84 -4.66 -15.92
CA GLU A 406 18.20 -5.10 -15.64
C GLU A 406 18.73 -4.38 -14.41
N GLY A 407 19.57 -5.02 -13.63
CA GLY A 407 20.21 -4.48 -12.43
C GLY A 407 20.07 -5.43 -11.25
N THR A 408 20.07 -4.87 -10.04
CA THR A 408 19.90 -5.65 -8.81
C THR A 408 18.53 -6.32 -8.77
N LYS A 409 18.39 -7.33 -7.92
CA LYS A 409 17.06 -7.96 -7.70
C LYS A 409 16.01 -6.97 -7.21
N ARG A 410 16.43 -5.89 -6.54
CA ARG A 410 15.58 -4.80 -6.11
C ARG A 410 15.09 -3.95 -7.28
N ASP A 411 15.98 -3.62 -8.24
CA ASP A 411 15.63 -2.82 -9.41
C ASP A 411 14.60 -3.57 -10.26
N VAL A 412 14.85 -4.86 -10.53
CA VAL A 412 13.91 -5.73 -11.25
C VAL A 412 12.57 -5.87 -10.50
N ALA A 413 12.61 -5.98 -9.17
CA ALA A 413 11.40 -6.09 -8.36
C ALA A 413 10.57 -4.79 -8.40
N THR A 414 11.23 -3.64 -8.33
CA THR A 414 10.56 -2.33 -8.37
C THR A 414 9.88 -2.09 -9.73
N ASP A 415 10.56 -2.40 -10.84
CA ASP A 415 9.96 -2.29 -12.18
C ASP A 415 8.77 -3.24 -12.35
N LEU A 416 8.91 -4.51 -11.94
CA LEU A 416 7.85 -5.50 -12.09
C LEU A 416 6.61 -5.19 -11.24
N VAL A 417 6.79 -4.73 -10.00
CA VAL A 417 5.69 -4.32 -9.13
C VAL A 417 4.99 -3.07 -9.68
N GLY A 418 5.74 -2.13 -10.25
CA GLY A 418 5.18 -0.97 -10.95
C GLY A 418 4.24 -1.39 -12.08
N ARG A 419 4.69 -2.30 -12.96
CA ARG A 419 3.87 -2.86 -14.05
C ARG A 419 2.65 -3.63 -13.55
N ALA A 420 2.80 -4.40 -12.48
CA ALA A 420 1.69 -5.10 -11.84
C ALA A 420 0.62 -4.13 -11.33
N ALA A 421 1.02 -3.02 -10.75
CA ALA A 421 0.12 -1.97 -10.26
C ALA A 421 -0.61 -1.24 -11.41
N GLU A 422 0.08 -0.98 -12.53
CA GLU A 422 -0.52 -0.42 -13.74
C GLU A 422 -1.60 -1.35 -14.32
N LEU A 423 -1.28 -2.64 -14.49
CA LEU A 423 -2.24 -3.66 -14.97
C LEU A 423 -3.46 -3.78 -14.05
N LEU A 424 -3.26 -3.71 -12.73
CA LEU A 424 -4.36 -3.73 -11.77
C LEU A 424 -5.26 -2.51 -11.94
N THR A 425 -4.68 -1.33 -12.10
CA THR A 425 -5.41 -0.07 -12.29
C THR A 425 -6.25 -0.09 -13.56
N GLU A 426 -5.67 -0.54 -14.68
CA GLU A 426 -6.38 -0.68 -15.97
C GLU A 426 -7.60 -1.59 -15.85
N ARG A 427 -7.46 -2.73 -15.15
CA ARG A 427 -8.56 -3.71 -14.98
C ARG A 427 -9.64 -3.26 -14.01
N THR A 428 -9.28 -2.43 -13.04
CA THR A 428 -10.24 -1.90 -12.06
C THR A 428 -10.99 -0.69 -12.61
N SER A 429 -10.38 0.04 -13.56
CA SER A 429 -10.96 1.23 -14.20
C SER A 429 -11.79 0.92 -15.46
N ALA A 430 -11.72 -0.31 -15.99
CA ALA A 430 -12.52 -0.72 -17.15
C ALA A 430 -14.02 -0.74 -16.76
N PRO A 431 -14.92 -0.03 -17.48
CA PRO A 431 -16.35 -0.09 -17.20
C PRO A 431 -16.84 -1.53 -17.37
N ILE A 432 -17.63 -2.00 -16.41
CA ILE A 432 -18.31 -3.30 -16.48
C ILE A 432 -19.14 -3.27 -17.77
N GLN A 433 -18.69 -3.97 -18.81
CA GLN A 433 -19.53 -4.24 -19.98
C GLN A 433 -20.66 -5.13 -19.48
N GLY A 434 -21.83 -4.52 -19.28
CA GLY A 434 -23.05 -5.23 -18.95
C GLY A 434 -23.32 -6.28 -20.03
N ASP A 435 -23.50 -7.51 -19.59
CA ASP A 435 -23.96 -8.61 -20.43
C ASP A 435 -25.31 -8.23 -21.02
N GLY A 436 -25.25 -7.83 -22.28
CA GLY A 436 -26.42 -7.38 -23.05
C GLY A 436 -27.29 -8.54 -23.49
N SER A 437 -27.95 -9.23 -22.55
CA SER A 437 -29.10 -10.07 -22.87
C SER A 437 -30.35 -9.17 -23.07
N GLY A 438 -30.38 -8.53 -24.21
CA GLY A 438 -31.57 -7.80 -24.69
C GLY A 438 -32.72 -8.77 -24.97
N HIS A 439 -33.66 -8.83 -24.07
CA HIS A 439 -35.01 -9.28 -24.46
C HIS A 439 -35.66 -8.14 -25.24
N GLY A 440 -35.83 -8.39 -26.54
CA GLY A 440 -36.55 -7.51 -27.43
C GLY A 440 -38.04 -7.47 -27.04
N GLU A 441 -38.47 -6.32 -26.52
CA GLU A 441 -39.87 -5.93 -26.53
C GLU A 441 -40.23 -5.46 -27.91
N GLN A 442 -41.08 -6.24 -28.60
CA GLN A 442 -41.71 -5.84 -29.83
C GLN A 442 -42.82 -4.83 -29.53
N ASP A 443 -42.63 -3.60 -29.99
CA ASP A 443 -43.65 -2.59 -30.16
C ASP A 443 -44.77 -3.08 -31.10
N VAL A 444 -46.02 -3.14 -30.60
CA VAL A 444 -47.23 -3.17 -31.43
C VAL A 444 -48.12 -2.03 -30.99
N HIS A 445 -47.93 -0.89 -31.65
CA HIS A 445 -48.94 0.17 -31.77
C HIS A 445 -49.89 -0.13 -32.92
N LYS A 446 -51.21 -0.21 -32.61
CA LYS A 446 -52.41 0.17 -33.42
C LYS A 446 -53.63 -0.28 -32.60
N GLY A 447 -54.59 0.53 -32.25
CA GLY A 447 -55.28 1.60 -32.88
C GLY A 447 -56.73 1.51 -32.42
N TYR A 448 -57.30 2.58 -31.87
CA TYR A 448 -58.67 3.04 -31.77
C TYR A 448 -59.83 2.07 -32.04
N ALA A 449 -60.79 1.94 -31.09
CA ALA A 449 -62.16 2.49 -31.26
C ALA A 449 -63.12 2.04 -30.12
N ALA A 450 -63.82 3.00 -29.64
CA ALA A 450 -64.91 2.86 -28.67
C ALA A 450 -66.08 2.04 -29.21
N LYS A 451 -66.78 1.32 -28.34
CA LYS A 451 -68.26 1.38 -28.26
C LYS A 451 -68.81 0.67 -27.03
N THR A 452 -69.57 1.42 -26.36
CA THR A 452 -70.65 1.23 -25.40
C THR A 452 -71.44 -0.10 -25.44
N ASN A 453 -71.77 -0.54 -24.27
CA ASN A 453 -73.15 -0.81 -23.82
C ASN A 453 -73.47 -2.24 -23.36
N THR A 454 -73.95 -2.29 -22.16
CA THR A 454 -75.11 -2.95 -21.55
C THR A 454 -75.17 -4.48 -21.43
N ASP A 455 -75.33 -4.78 -20.22
CA ASP A 455 -76.37 -5.59 -19.58
C ASP A 455 -76.29 -7.10 -19.43
N LYS A 456 -76.49 -7.41 -18.18
CA LYS A 456 -77.32 -8.49 -17.61
C LYS A 456 -76.75 -9.92 -17.41
N ASN A 457 -76.68 -10.17 -16.15
CA ASN A 457 -77.47 -11.18 -15.44
C ASN A 457 -77.06 -12.66 -15.48
N ALA A 458 -76.99 -13.10 -14.30
CA ALA A 458 -77.58 -14.34 -13.77
C ALA A 458 -76.69 -15.60 -13.76
N SER A 459 -76.28 -15.90 -12.60
CA SER A 459 -76.83 -17.00 -11.77
C SER A 459 -76.21 -18.39 -11.91
N LYS A 460 -75.93 -18.91 -10.73
CA LYS A 460 -76.01 -20.32 -10.35
C LYS A 460 -74.93 -21.24 -10.96
N GLY A 461 -74.33 -22.03 -10.28
CA GLY A 461 -74.55 -22.76 -9.06
C GLY A 461 -73.56 -23.91 -9.02
N SER A 462 -73.22 -24.22 -7.84
CA SER A 462 -73.18 -25.52 -7.18
C SER A 462 -72.22 -26.61 -7.66
N THR A 463 -71.43 -26.96 -6.73
CA THR A 463 -71.23 -28.29 -6.10
C THR A 463 -70.20 -29.23 -6.73
N SER A 464 -69.33 -29.58 -5.84
CA SER A 464 -68.82 -30.90 -5.48
C SER A 464 -68.19 -31.76 -6.60
N ASP A 465 -66.99 -32.21 -6.45
CA ASP A 465 -66.46 -33.18 -5.50
C ASP A 465 -64.97 -32.93 -5.28
#